data_07ba1eb4555763483530a073faa29be1
#
_entry.id   07ba1eb4555763483530a073faa29be1
#
_cell.length_a   1.000
_cell.length_b   1.000
_cell.length_c   1.000
_cell.angle_alpha   90.00
_cell.angle_beta   90.00
_cell.angle_gamma   90.00
#
_symmetry.space_group_name_H-M   'P 1'
#
loop_
_entity.id
_entity.type
_entity.pdbx_description
1 polymer ?
#
loop_
_entity_poly.entity_id
_entity_poly.type
_entity_poly.pdbx_seq_one_letter_code
_entity_poly.pdbx_strand_id
1 'polypeptide(L)'
;AGSWERFQLLNAGAAEQGGKLHMIRPLSDNDIPWSALIVGLWIPNFFYWGFNQYIIQRALGSRTLAEGQQGIIFASFLKLIIPFVIVIPGIMAFNLYNEQMALEGGGYAYDTAFPTLLRNLVKPFPWISWFVLAALFGAIVSSLASMLNSASTVATMDLWRKISPNASDDNLIRTGRILVIVFVIIATLIAPHLGQFNAIFKYIQEIQGFISPGIIAIFAFGMLVPKAPRFLGWSALLLNAILYGALKFFLADMIAGAGLWYADEIAFLDRMAICLFVVCVYCGI
;
A
#
# COMPACT_ATOMS: atom_id res chain seq x y z
N ALA A 1 6.08 27.04 26.72
CA ALA A 1 6.98 26.59 25.67
C ALA A 1 6.34 26.77 24.31
N GLY A 2 7.06 27.35 23.35
CA GLY A 2 6.57 27.52 21.99
C GLY A 2 6.31 26.16 21.31
N SER A 3 5.48 26.12 20.26
CA SER A 3 5.16 24.90 19.54
C SER A 3 6.41 24.17 19.02
N TRP A 4 7.46 24.91 18.70
CA TRP A 4 8.75 24.36 18.25
C TRP A 4 9.55 23.72 19.40
N GLU A 5 9.60 24.32 20.58
CA GLU A 5 10.26 23.74 21.75
C GLU A 5 9.56 22.44 22.18
N ARG A 6 8.23 22.42 22.19
CA ARG A 6 7.46 21.19 22.47
C ARG A 6 7.77 20.12 21.44
N PHE A 7 7.85 20.46 20.15
CA PHE A 7 8.21 19.54 19.08
C PHE A 7 9.62 18.98 19.29
N GLN A 8 10.60 19.83 19.66
CA GLN A 8 11.97 19.39 19.95
C GLN A 8 12.02 18.43 21.14
N LEU A 9 11.27 18.69 22.21
CA LEU A 9 11.18 17.81 23.38
C LEU A 9 10.58 16.44 23.02
N LEU A 10 9.51 16.42 22.25
CA LEU A 10 8.90 15.17 21.78
C LEU A 10 9.79 14.39 20.82
N ASN A 11 10.57 15.10 20.01
CA ASN A 11 11.55 14.49 19.12
C ASN A 11 12.76 13.94 19.90
N ALA A 12 13.22 14.63 20.93
CA ALA A 12 14.30 14.18 21.82
C ALA A 12 13.90 12.92 22.60
N GLY A 13 12.65 12.82 23.07
CA GLY A 13 12.13 11.62 23.72
C GLY A 13 12.09 10.38 22.82
N ALA A 14 12.20 10.55 21.50
CA ALA A 14 12.32 9.48 20.52
C ALA A 14 13.77 9.28 20.02
N ALA A 15 14.76 9.86 20.69
CA ALA A 15 16.17 9.89 20.25
C ALA A 15 16.79 8.49 20.16
N GLU A 16 16.39 7.54 21.00
CA GLU A 16 16.85 6.14 20.94
C GLU A 16 16.49 5.47 19.60
N GLN A 17 15.44 5.94 18.95
CA GLN A 17 15.00 5.47 17.63
C GLN A 17 15.44 6.41 16.48
N GLY A 18 16.39 7.31 16.71
CA GLY A 18 16.86 8.30 15.73
C GLY A 18 16.01 9.56 15.65
N GLY A 19 14.98 9.70 16.50
CA GLY A 19 14.05 10.84 16.49
C GLY A 19 12.98 10.76 15.40
N LYS A 20 11.91 11.54 15.56
CA LYS A 20 10.75 11.50 14.64
C LYS A 20 10.99 12.18 13.28
N LEU A 21 12.03 12.98 13.16
CA LEU A 21 12.45 13.59 11.89
C LEU A 21 13.48 12.74 11.14
N HIS A 22 13.96 11.65 11.74
CA HIS A 22 14.97 10.81 11.11
C HIS A 22 14.28 9.82 10.17
N MET A 23 14.44 10.05 8.87
CA MET A 23 13.82 9.22 7.82
C MET A 23 14.58 7.92 7.55
N ILE A 24 15.90 7.91 7.82
CA ILE A 24 16.77 6.76 7.59
C ILE A 24 16.96 6.04 8.92
N ARG A 25 16.26 4.94 9.12
CA ARG A 25 16.33 4.18 10.36
C ARG A 25 17.48 3.17 10.36
N PRO A 26 18.02 2.82 11.53
CA PRO A 26 19.09 1.82 11.63
C PRO A 26 18.63 0.46 11.11
N LEU A 27 19.59 -0.43 10.83
CA LEU A 27 19.31 -1.80 10.40
C LEU A 27 18.51 -2.61 11.44
N SER A 28 18.62 -2.26 12.70
CA SER A 28 17.89 -2.90 13.81
C SER A 28 16.42 -2.49 13.91
N ASP A 29 15.93 -1.59 13.05
CA ASP A 29 14.52 -1.23 13.04
C ASP A 29 13.69 -2.35 12.38
N ASN A 30 12.69 -2.86 13.10
CA ASN A 30 11.86 -3.97 12.66
C ASN A 30 10.81 -3.57 11.60
N ASP A 31 10.54 -2.29 11.42
CA ASP A 31 9.51 -1.82 10.49
C ASP A 31 10.08 -1.40 9.14
N ILE A 32 10.96 -0.39 9.12
CA ILE A 32 11.49 0.20 7.87
C ILE A 32 12.97 0.53 8.06
N PRO A 33 13.86 -0.48 8.13
CA PRO A 33 15.31 -0.25 8.16
C PRO A 33 15.78 0.39 6.85
N TRP A 34 16.96 1.00 6.84
CA TRP A 34 17.48 1.65 5.63
C TRP A 34 17.70 0.66 4.46
N SER A 35 17.99 -0.61 4.73
CA SER A 35 18.05 -1.66 3.71
C SER A 35 16.74 -1.80 2.94
N ALA A 36 15.64 -1.80 3.66
CA ALA A 36 14.29 -1.86 3.08
C ALA A 36 13.99 -0.67 2.16
N LEU A 37 14.52 0.52 2.45
CA LEU A 37 14.36 1.70 1.58
C LEU A 37 15.09 1.54 0.24
N ILE A 38 16.28 0.93 0.25
CA ILE A 38 17.10 0.78 -0.96
C ILE A 38 16.54 -0.29 -1.90
N VAL A 39 16.12 -1.43 -1.37
CA VAL A 39 15.73 -2.58 -2.19
C VAL A 39 14.23 -2.85 -2.10
N GLY A 40 13.69 -2.97 -0.89
CA GLY A 40 12.33 -3.43 -0.67
C GLY A 40 11.25 -2.45 -1.11
N LEU A 41 11.46 -1.15 -0.90
CA LEU A 41 10.45 -0.12 -1.17
C LEU A 41 10.08 0.01 -2.66
N TRP A 42 11.00 -0.32 -3.56
CA TRP A 42 10.74 -0.28 -5.00
C TRP A 42 9.70 -1.31 -5.44
N ILE A 43 9.64 -2.47 -4.77
CA ILE A 43 8.78 -3.58 -5.14
C ILE A 43 7.29 -3.20 -5.07
N PRO A 44 6.72 -2.77 -3.92
CA PRO A 44 5.33 -2.37 -3.87
C PRO A 44 5.05 -1.14 -4.73
N ASN A 45 6.03 -0.23 -4.93
CA ASN A 45 5.85 0.93 -5.80
C ASN A 45 5.76 0.53 -7.27
N PHE A 46 6.64 -0.34 -7.80
CA PHE A 46 6.53 -0.86 -9.15
C PHE A 46 5.22 -1.61 -9.36
N PHE A 47 4.84 -2.46 -8.42
CA PHE A 47 3.57 -3.17 -8.47
C PHE A 47 2.38 -2.21 -8.51
N TYR A 48 2.33 -1.26 -7.58
CA TYR A 48 1.20 -0.35 -7.43
C TYR A 48 1.04 0.60 -8.61
N TRP A 49 2.14 1.20 -9.06
CA TRP A 49 2.10 2.20 -10.13
C TRP A 49 2.16 1.62 -11.53
N GLY A 50 2.78 0.45 -11.70
CA GLY A 50 3.03 -0.17 -13.00
C GLY A 50 2.06 -1.29 -13.37
N PHE A 51 1.51 -2.02 -12.40
CA PHE A 51 0.73 -3.24 -12.66
C PHE A 51 -0.68 -3.24 -12.07
N ASN A 52 -1.02 -2.22 -11.28
CA ASN A 52 -2.35 -2.14 -10.70
C ASN A 52 -3.33 -1.47 -11.66
N GLN A 53 -4.34 -2.23 -12.10
CA GLN A 53 -5.27 -1.79 -13.14
C GLN A 53 -5.98 -0.48 -12.80
N TYR A 54 -6.44 -0.28 -11.57
CA TYR A 54 -7.19 0.93 -11.22
C TYR A 54 -6.36 2.22 -11.34
N ILE A 55 -5.04 2.11 -11.32
CA ILE A 55 -4.11 3.21 -11.57
C ILE A 55 -3.86 3.37 -13.07
N ILE A 56 -3.46 2.27 -13.75
CA ILE A 56 -3.01 2.28 -15.14
C ILE A 56 -4.16 2.61 -16.09
N GLN A 57 -5.38 2.20 -15.80
CA GLN A 57 -6.55 2.43 -16.66
C GLN A 57 -6.73 3.91 -17.03
N ARG A 58 -6.29 4.85 -16.18
CA ARG A 58 -6.37 6.29 -16.46
C ARG A 58 -5.35 6.73 -17.50
N ALA A 59 -4.15 6.16 -17.47
CA ALA A 59 -3.12 6.42 -18.47
C ALA A 59 -3.45 5.76 -19.81
N LEU A 60 -4.00 4.52 -19.76
CA LEU A 60 -4.45 3.81 -20.96
C LEU A 60 -5.66 4.45 -21.64
N GLY A 61 -6.47 5.21 -20.90
CA GLY A 61 -7.59 5.98 -21.43
C GLY A 61 -7.21 7.29 -22.12
N SER A 62 -5.94 7.64 -22.22
CA SER A 62 -5.46 8.82 -22.96
C SER A 62 -5.63 8.66 -24.47
N ARG A 63 -5.76 9.78 -25.20
CA ARG A 63 -5.94 9.77 -26.66
C ARG A 63 -4.71 9.27 -27.41
N THR A 64 -3.54 9.61 -26.89
CA THR A 64 -2.24 9.24 -27.48
C THR A 64 -1.28 8.76 -26.39
N LEU A 65 -0.30 7.94 -26.79
CA LEU A 65 0.76 7.49 -25.89
C LEU A 65 1.53 8.68 -25.27
N ALA A 66 1.79 9.70 -26.07
CA ALA A 66 2.50 10.90 -25.62
C ALA A 66 1.74 11.65 -24.52
N GLU A 67 0.42 11.84 -24.67
CA GLU A 67 -0.44 12.45 -23.65
C GLU A 67 -0.46 11.62 -22.36
N GLY A 68 -0.56 10.28 -22.48
CA GLY A 68 -0.49 9.38 -21.33
C GLY A 68 0.84 9.50 -20.58
N GLN A 69 1.96 9.51 -21.30
CA GLN A 69 3.30 9.68 -20.70
C GLN A 69 3.46 11.04 -20.04
N GLN A 70 3.02 12.12 -20.69
CA GLN A 70 3.06 13.47 -20.10
C GLN A 70 2.21 13.55 -18.82
N GLY A 71 1.02 12.93 -18.84
CA GLY A 71 0.16 12.85 -17.66
C GLY A 71 0.83 12.13 -16.48
N ILE A 72 1.55 11.02 -16.73
CA ILE A 72 2.29 10.28 -15.70
C ILE A 72 3.45 11.13 -15.15
N ILE A 73 4.21 11.81 -16.02
CA ILE A 73 5.32 12.70 -15.60
C ILE A 73 4.76 13.83 -14.74
N PHE A 74 3.69 14.48 -15.15
CA PHE A 74 3.04 15.55 -14.39
C PHE A 74 2.52 15.06 -13.04
N ALA A 75 1.87 13.89 -13.00
CA ALA A 75 1.42 13.27 -11.75
C ALA A 75 2.59 12.95 -10.82
N SER A 76 3.73 12.49 -11.35
CA SER A 76 4.94 12.22 -10.58
C SER A 76 5.51 13.51 -9.97
N PHE A 77 5.48 14.61 -10.71
CA PHE A 77 5.88 15.92 -10.20
C PHE A 77 4.96 16.40 -9.08
N LEU A 78 3.64 16.27 -9.24
CA LEU A 78 2.68 16.63 -8.20
C LEU A 78 2.85 15.79 -6.92
N LYS A 79 3.30 14.56 -7.04
CA LYS A 79 3.60 13.69 -5.87
C LYS A 79 4.69 14.24 -4.96
N LEU A 80 5.60 15.07 -5.46
CA LEU A 80 6.61 15.72 -4.62
C LEU A 80 5.99 16.70 -3.61
N ILE A 81 4.77 17.19 -3.88
CA ILE A 81 4.05 18.10 -2.99
C ILE A 81 3.31 17.34 -1.89
N ILE A 82 2.94 16.08 -2.12
CA ILE A 82 2.13 15.29 -1.18
C ILE A 82 2.74 15.18 0.22
N PRO A 83 4.04 14.94 0.41
CA PRO A 83 4.64 14.90 1.74
C PRO A 83 4.38 16.17 2.56
N PHE A 84 4.39 17.34 1.93
CA PHE A 84 4.09 18.60 2.60
C PHE A 84 2.64 18.70 3.04
N VAL A 85 1.72 18.09 2.29
CA VAL A 85 0.28 18.11 2.57
C VAL A 85 -0.13 17.04 3.58
N ILE A 86 0.61 15.92 3.69
CA ILE A 86 0.24 14.80 4.55
C ILE A 86 1.20 14.67 5.74
N VAL A 87 2.51 14.67 5.51
CA VAL A 87 3.50 14.39 6.55
C VAL A 87 3.59 15.54 7.55
N ILE A 88 3.64 16.79 7.07
CA ILE A 88 3.70 17.95 7.98
C ILE A 88 2.46 18.05 8.87
N PRO A 89 1.21 17.96 8.36
CA PRO A 89 0.04 17.91 9.21
C PRO A 89 0.03 16.72 10.18
N GLY A 90 0.54 15.56 9.76
CA GLY A 90 0.68 14.39 10.66
C GLY A 90 1.63 14.66 11.84
N ILE A 91 2.78 15.27 11.56
CA ILE A 91 3.74 15.71 12.61
C ILE A 91 3.11 16.77 13.51
N MET A 92 2.39 17.73 12.94
CA MET A 92 1.66 18.76 13.71
C MET A 92 0.58 18.15 14.60
N ALA A 93 -0.18 17.18 14.10
CA ALA A 93 -1.20 16.48 14.85
C ALA A 93 -0.59 15.80 16.08
N PHE A 94 0.51 15.08 15.88
CA PHE A 94 1.22 14.42 16.98
C PHE A 94 1.76 15.43 17.99
N ASN A 95 2.37 16.53 17.55
CA ASN A 95 2.90 17.55 18.44
C ASN A 95 1.82 18.24 19.29
N LEU A 96 0.65 18.51 18.69
CA LEU A 96 -0.42 19.26 19.35
C LEU A 96 -1.37 18.38 20.15
N TYR A 97 -1.59 17.13 19.73
CA TYR A 97 -2.68 16.28 20.22
C TYR A 97 -2.27 14.85 20.56
N ASN A 98 -0.98 14.62 20.88
CA ASN A 98 -0.47 13.28 21.22
C ASN A 98 -1.25 12.61 22.35
N GLU A 99 -1.70 13.38 23.34
CA GLU A 99 -2.52 12.87 24.46
C GLU A 99 -3.85 12.27 24.00
N GLN A 100 -4.47 12.86 22.94
CA GLN A 100 -5.73 12.35 22.37
C GLN A 100 -5.52 11.11 21.49
N MET A 101 -4.29 10.80 21.17
CA MET A 101 -3.87 9.67 20.34
C MET A 101 -3.25 8.54 21.17
N ALA A 102 -3.04 8.76 22.47
CA ALA A 102 -2.44 7.78 23.36
C ALA A 102 -3.35 6.55 23.54
N LEU A 103 -2.74 5.35 23.54
CA LEU A 103 -3.40 4.08 23.80
C LEU A 103 -3.26 3.70 25.27
N GLU A 104 -4.27 3.04 25.84
CA GLU A 104 -4.28 2.61 27.25
C GLU A 104 -3.14 1.63 27.59
N GLY A 105 -2.64 0.88 26.59
CA GLY A 105 -1.51 -0.04 26.73
C GLY A 105 -0.12 0.54 26.44
N GLY A 106 -0.04 1.86 26.25
CA GLY A 106 1.17 2.56 25.79
C GLY A 106 1.25 2.66 24.27
N GLY A 107 2.02 3.64 23.77
CA GLY A 107 2.10 3.96 22.35
C GLY A 107 0.97 4.90 21.87
N TYR A 108 0.82 5.02 20.55
CA TYR A 108 -0.09 5.98 19.94
C TYR A 108 -0.82 5.37 18.73
N ALA A 109 -2.09 5.71 18.57
CA ALA A 109 -2.89 5.39 17.40
C ALA A 109 -2.56 6.35 16.24
N TYR A 110 -1.46 6.13 15.56
CA TYR A 110 -0.96 7.03 14.50
C TYR A 110 -1.95 7.23 13.34
N ASP A 111 -2.79 6.24 13.04
CA ASP A 111 -3.82 6.34 11.99
C ASP A 111 -4.89 7.38 12.32
N THR A 112 -5.02 7.77 13.59
CA THR A 112 -5.95 8.82 14.03
C THR A 112 -5.38 10.25 13.96
N ALA A 113 -4.10 10.42 13.59
CA ALA A 113 -3.43 11.72 13.61
C ALA A 113 -4.15 12.75 12.74
N PHE A 114 -4.39 12.45 11.48
CA PHE A 114 -5.06 13.37 10.55
C PHE A 114 -6.53 13.64 10.93
N PRO A 115 -7.35 12.63 11.25
CA PRO A 115 -8.70 12.86 11.79
C PRO A 115 -8.73 13.72 13.05
N THR A 116 -7.81 13.49 13.98
CA THR A 116 -7.71 14.27 15.22
C THR A 116 -7.36 15.73 14.94
N LEU A 117 -6.41 15.98 14.05
CA LEU A 117 -6.06 17.34 13.63
C LEU A 117 -7.26 18.05 13.00
N LEU A 118 -7.90 17.43 12.02
CA LEU A 118 -9.07 17.97 11.35
C LEU A 118 -10.18 18.28 12.36
N ARG A 119 -10.55 17.33 13.21
CA ARG A 119 -11.59 17.51 14.23
C ARG A 119 -11.33 18.73 15.10
N ASN A 120 -10.10 18.91 15.57
CA ASN A 120 -9.77 20.02 16.46
C ASN A 120 -9.70 21.37 15.70
N LEU A 121 -9.24 21.39 14.44
CA LEU A 121 -9.16 22.60 13.64
C LEU A 121 -10.54 23.10 13.18
N VAL A 122 -11.45 22.20 12.85
CA VAL A 122 -12.79 22.59 12.33
C VAL A 122 -13.82 22.79 13.43
N LYS A 123 -13.59 22.28 14.65
CA LYS A 123 -14.52 22.41 15.78
C LYS A 123 -14.99 23.83 16.05
N PRO A 124 -14.14 24.89 15.97
CA PRO A 124 -14.58 26.27 16.17
C PRO A 124 -15.45 26.82 15.04
N PHE A 125 -15.49 26.14 13.89
CA PHE A 125 -16.15 26.62 12.66
C PHE A 125 -17.07 25.54 12.09
N PRO A 126 -18.29 25.34 12.62
CA PRO A 126 -19.18 24.23 12.24
C PRO A 126 -19.48 24.16 10.72
N TRP A 127 -19.58 25.30 10.05
CA TRP A 127 -19.84 25.37 8.61
C TRP A 127 -18.68 24.81 7.78
N ILE A 128 -17.41 24.98 8.22
CA ILE A 128 -16.23 24.38 7.60
C ILE A 128 -16.26 22.87 7.78
N SER A 129 -16.76 22.37 8.91
CA SER A 129 -16.88 20.94 9.17
C SER A 129 -17.69 20.20 8.10
N TRP A 130 -18.83 20.77 7.69
CA TRP A 130 -19.65 20.20 6.63
C TRP A 130 -18.93 20.16 5.28
N PHE A 131 -18.23 21.24 4.94
CA PHE A 131 -17.44 21.30 3.70
C PHE A 131 -16.32 20.26 3.70
N VAL A 132 -15.56 20.14 4.79
CA VAL A 132 -14.47 19.16 4.94
C VAL A 132 -15.00 17.73 4.88
N LEU A 133 -16.10 17.43 5.57
CA LEU A 133 -16.74 16.12 5.53
C LEU A 133 -17.22 15.77 4.12
N ALA A 134 -17.84 16.71 3.41
CA ALA A 134 -18.27 16.51 2.03
C ALA A 134 -17.08 16.25 1.09
N ALA A 135 -15.98 16.98 1.25
CA ALA A 135 -14.75 16.80 0.48
C ALA A 135 -14.11 15.41 0.74
N LEU A 136 -14.02 15.02 2.02
CA LEU A 136 -13.53 13.69 2.40
C LEU A 136 -14.41 12.57 1.84
N PHE A 137 -15.72 12.71 1.96
CA PHE A 137 -16.67 11.74 1.42
C PHE A 137 -16.52 11.63 -0.11
N GLY A 138 -16.43 12.75 -0.82
CA GLY A 138 -16.20 12.76 -2.26
C GLY A 138 -14.90 12.08 -2.68
N ALA A 139 -13.81 12.31 -1.94
CA ALA A 139 -12.52 11.66 -2.18
C ALA A 139 -12.59 10.15 -1.97
N ILE A 140 -13.22 9.69 -0.89
CA ILE A 140 -13.41 8.26 -0.59
C ILE A 140 -14.25 7.59 -1.68
N VAL A 141 -15.41 8.16 -2.02
CA VAL A 141 -16.30 7.60 -3.05
C VAL A 141 -15.62 7.51 -4.40
N SER A 142 -14.86 8.54 -4.80
CA SER A 142 -14.11 8.54 -6.06
C SER A 142 -13.07 7.41 -6.13
N SER A 143 -12.34 7.19 -5.03
CA SER A 143 -11.33 6.13 -4.94
C SER A 143 -11.97 4.75 -4.95
N LEU A 144 -13.01 4.53 -4.15
CA LEU A 144 -13.76 3.27 -4.09
C LEU A 144 -14.39 2.93 -5.44
N ALA A 145 -15.00 3.90 -6.11
CA ALA A 145 -15.60 3.68 -7.44
C ALA A 145 -14.55 3.20 -8.45
N SER A 146 -13.36 3.80 -8.47
CA SER A 146 -12.26 3.36 -9.33
C SER A 146 -11.80 1.93 -9.04
N MET A 147 -11.62 1.59 -7.75
CA MET A 147 -11.18 0.26 -7.34
C MET A 147 -12.23 -0.81 -7.68
N LEU A 148 -13.49 -0.55 -7.37
CA LEU A 148 -14.60 -1.46 -7.63
C LEU A 148 -14.82 -1.67 -9.13
N ASN A 149 -14.73 -0.60 -9.92
CA ASN A 149 -14.82 -0.70 -11.38
C ASN A 149 -13.67 -1.54 -11.95
N SER A 150 -12.45 -1.33 -11.49
CA SER A 150 -11.29 -2.12 -11.88
C SER A 150 -11.45 -3.60 -11.52
N ALA A 151 -11.79 -3.91 -10.27
CA ALA A 151 -11.99 -5.28 -9.80
C ALA A 151 -13.12 -5.99 -10.58
N SER A 152 -14.24 -5.31 -10.82
CA SER A 152 -15.35 -5.87 -11.58
C SER A 152 -14.99 -6.10 -13.05
N THR A 153 -14.19 -5.21 -13.65
CA THR A 153 -13.73 -5.35 -15.04
C THR A 153 -12.81 -6.56 -15.17
N VAL A 154 -11.81 -6.71 -14.30
CA VAL A 154 -10.94 -7.89 -14.29
C VAL A 154 -11.77 -9.17 -14.11
N ALA A 155 -12.65 -9.20 -13.12
CA ALA A 155 -13.49 -10.37 -12.87
C ALA A 155 -14.43 -10.70 -14.04
N THR A 156 -14.99 -9.69 -14.72
CA THR A 156 -15.86 -9.89 -15.86
C THR A 156 -15.08 -10.36 -17.10
N MET A 157 -13.97 -9.68 -17.43
CA MET A 157 -13.25 -9.92 -18.68
C MET A 157 -12.30 -11.09 -18.60
N ASP A 158 -11.64 -11.30 -17.45
CA ASP A 158 -10.61 -12.32 -17.32
C ASP A 158 -11.15 -13.64 -16.75
N LEU A 159 -12.24 -13.61 -15.98
CA LEU A 159 -12.84 -14.81 -15.40
C LEU A 159 -14.16 -15.16 -16.09
N TRP A 160 -15.17 -14.27 -16.03
CA TRP A 160 -16.51 -14.58 -16.53
C TRP A 160 -16.54 -14.85 -18.03
N ARG A 161 -15.85 -14.03 -18.82
CA ARG A 161 -15.79 -14.19 -20.28
C ARG A 161 -15.11 -15.52 -20.68
N LYS A 162 -14.20 -16.06 -19.88
CA LYS A 162 -13.61 -17.39 -20.11
C LYS A 162 -14.59 -18.53 -19.81
N ILE A 163 -15.47 -18.33 -18.82
CA ILE A 163 -16.53 -19.31 -18.46
C ILE A 163 -17.67 -19.25 -19.48
N SER A 164 -18.00 -18.06 -19.97
CA SER A 164 -19.07 -17.81 -20.95
C SER A 164 -18.53 -17.06 -22.19
N PRO A 165 -17.82 -17.76 -23.10
CA PRO A 165 -17.17 -17.12 -24.26
C PRO A 165 -18.13 -16.42 -25.22
N ASN A 166 -19.38 -16.89 -25.30
CA ASN A 166 -20.42 -16.37 -26.19
C ASN A 166 -21.35 -15.34 -25.49
N ALA A 167 -20.98 -14.82 -24.33
CA ALA A 167 -21.77 -13.80 -23.65
C ALA A 167 -21.84 -12.52 -24.50
N SER A 168 -23.05 -11.97 -24.68
CA SER A 168 -23.27 -10.69 -25.33
C SER A 168 -22.68 -9.54 -24.49
N ASP A 169 -22.41 -8.41 -25.14
CA ASP A 169 -21.87 -7.22 -24.44
C ASP A 169 -22.80 -6.74 -23.33
N ASP A 170 -24.13 -6.79 -23.55
CA ASP A 170 -25.12 -6.45 -22.51
C ASP A 170 -25.02 -7.39 -21.30
N ASN A 171 -24.77 -8.67 -21.53
CA ASN A 171 -24.58 -9.64 -20.44
C ASN A 171 -23.28 -9.37 -19.67
N LEU A 172 -22.18 -9.03 -20.36
CA LEU A 172 -20.93 -8.64 -19.72
C LEU A 172 -21.09 -7.37 -18.86
N ILE A 173 -21.77 -6.35 -19.38
CA ILE A 173 -22.07 -5.12 -18.63
C ILE A 173 -22.91 -5.43 -17.38
N ARG A 174 -23.97 -6.26 -17.54
CA ARG A 174 -24.83 -6.66 -16.42
C ARG A 174 -24.04 -7.42 -15.36
N THR A 175 -23.22 -8.37 -15.78
CA THR A 175 -22.33 -9.14 -14.89
C THR A 175 -21.38 -8.22 -14.13
N GLY A 176 -20.74 -7.27 -14.82
CA GLY A 176 -19.86 -6.28 -14.18
C GLY A 176 -20.58 -5.46 -13.10
N ARG A 177 -21.81 -5.01 -13.35
CA ARG A 177 -22.62 -4.29 -12.35
C ARG A 177 -22.95 -5.15 -11.13
N ILE A 178 -23.29 -6.43 -11.34
CA ILE A 178 -23.55 -7.38 -10.26
C ILE A 178 -22.27 -7.59 -9.43
N LEU A 179 -21.12 -7.77 -10.08
CA LEU A 179 -19.85 -7.95 -9.41
C LEU A 179 -19.44 -6.74 -8.58
N VAL A 180 -19.72 -5.51 -9.03
CA VAL A 180 -19.52 -4.31 -8.18
C VAL A 180 -20.31 -4.44 -6.88
N ILE A 181 -21.59 -4.82 -6.93
CA ILE A 181 -22.43 -4.99 -5.74
C ILE A 181 -21.85 -6.08 -4.83
N VAL A 182 -21.45 -7.21 -5.39
CA VAL A 182 -20.83 -8.31 -4.64
C VAL A 182 -19.57 -7.85 -3.93
N PHE A 183 -18.68 -7.13 -4.63
CA PHE A 183 -17.45 -6.60 -4.03
C PHE A 183 -17.70 -5.55 -2.95
N VAL A 184 -18.72 -4.70 -3.11
CA VAL A 184 -19.14 -3.75 -2.06
C VAL A 184 -19.60 -4.51 -0.80
N ILE A 185 -20.41 -5.54 -0.97
CA ILE A 185 -20.89 -6.35 0.16
C ILE A 185 -19.70 -7.01 0.88
N ILE A 186 -18.78 -7.65 0.13
CA ILE A 186 -17.58 -8.27 0.69
C ILE A 186 -16.74 -7.24 1.45
N ALA A 187 -16.48 -6.08 0.83
CA ALA A 187 -15.71 -5.02 1.46
C ALA A 187 -16.36 -4.50 2.75
N THR A 188 -17.69 -4.34 2.76
CA THR A 188 -18.45 -3.89 3.92
C THR A 188 -18.39 -4.91 5.07
N LEU A 189 -18.40 -6.20 4.76
CA LEU A 189 -18.27 -7.26 5.77
C LEU A 189 -16.86 -7.34 6.37
N ILE A 190 -15.82 -7.05 5.56
CA ILE A 190 -14.43 -7.08 6.02
C ILE A 190 -14.03 -5.80 6.78
N ALA A 191 -14.57 -4.65 6.40
CA ALA A 191 -14.17 -3.34 6.92
C ALA A 191 -14.14 -3.23 8.46
N PRO A 192 -15.12 -3.74 9.22
CA PRO A 192 -15.11 -3.67 10.69
C PRO A 192 -13.93 -4.41 11.32
N HIS A 193 -13.41 -5.45 10.67
CA HIS A 193 -12.30 -6.25 11.18
C HIS A 193 -10.94 -5.55 11.00
N LEU A 194 -10.86 -4.56 10.10
CA LEU A 194 -9.63 -3.81 9.86
C LEU A 194 -9.28 -2.85 11.02
N GLY A 195 -10.27 -2.45 11.83
CA GLY A 195 -10.04 -1.59 13.00
C GLY A 195 -9.23 -2.26 14.12
N GLN A 196 -8.98 -3.56 14.05
CA GLN A 196 -8.16 -4.30 15.01
C GLN A 196 -6.65 -4.15 14.75
N PHE A 197 -6.26 -3.61 13.61
CA PHE A 197 -4.85 -3.42 13.26
C PHE A 197 -4.37 -2.03 13.69
N ASN A 198 -3.26 -1.97 14.42
CA ASN A 198 -2.67 -0.72 14.90
C ASN A 198 -2.15 0.19 13.77
N ALA A 199 -1.88 -0.37 12.58
CA ALA A 199 -1.42 0.34 11.40
C ALA A 199 -1.98 -0.31 10.13
N ILE A 200 -3.05 0.26 9.57
CA ILE A 200 -3.71 -0.24 8.36
C ILE A 200 -2.74 -0.25 7.18
N PHE A 201 -1.85 0.73 7.08
CA PHE A 201 -0.82 0.78 6.04
C PHE A 201 0.08 -0.46 6.06
N LYS A 202 0.59 -0.85 7.24
CA LYS A 202 1.45 -2.05 7.40
C LYS A 202 0.70 -3.31 6.96
N TYR A 203 -0.56 -3.44 7.34
CA TYR A 203 -1.41 -4.56 6.95
C TYR A 203 -1.59 -4.67 5.42
N ILE A 204 -1.88 -3.56 4.74
CA ILE A 204 -2.02 -3.52 3.27
C ILE A 204 -0.71 -3.92 2.60
N GLN A 205 0.42 -3.41 3.08
CA GLN A 205 1.74 -3.74 2.56
C GLN A 205 2.10 -5.21 2.77
N GLU A 206 1.73 -5.77 3.90
CA GLU A 206 1.90 -7.21 4.17
C GLU A 206 1.12 -8.08 3.17
N ILE A 207 -0.13 -7.73 2.86
CA ILE A 207 -0.92 -8.43 1.83
C ILE A 207 -0.26 -8.27 0.46
N GLN A 208 0.22 -7.08 0.14
CA GLN A 208 0.94 -6.85 -1.12
C GLN A 208 2.20 -7.70 -1.23
N GLY A 209 2.89 -7.99 -0.11
CA GLY A 209 4.07 -8.85 -0.09
C GLY A 209 3.83 -10.27 -0.61
N PHE A 210 2.64 -10.80 -0.38
CA PHE A 210 2.25 -12.12 -0.92
C PHE A 210 2.11 -12.15 -2.44
N ILE A 211 1.96 -10.99 -3.09
CA ILE A 211 1.57 -10.91 -4.50
C ILE A 211 2.60 -10.14 -5.33
N SER A 212 3.04 -8.97 -4.85
CA SER A 212 3.78 -8.00 -5.66
C SER A 212 5.14 -8.50 -6.18
N PRO A 213 6.00 -9.20 -5.40
CA PRO A 213 7.27 -9.68 -5.94
C PRO A 213 7.08 -10.69 -7.07
N GLY A 214 6.11 -11.61 -6.90
CA GLY A 214 5.77 -12.60 -7.91
C GLY A 214 5.27 -11.98 -9.21
N ILE A 215 4.36 -11.00 -9.12
CA ILE A 215 3.84 -10.31 -10.30
C ILE A 215 4.95 -9.56 -11.03
N ILE A 216 5.81 -8.82 -10.32
CA ILE A 216 6.93 -8.09 -10.94
C ILE A 216 7.85 -9.06 -11.69
N ALA A 217 8.24 -10.16 -11.05
CA ALA A 217 9.09 -11.16 -11.68
C ALA A 217 8.44 -11.73 -12.95
N ILE A 218 7.18 -12.15 -12.88
CA ILE A 218 6.44 -12.72 -14.02
C ILE A 218 6.36 -11.73 -15.19
N PHE A 219 6.04 -10.48 -14.92
CA PHE A 219 5.98 -9.45 -15.96
C PHE A 219 7.36 -9.16 -16.54
N ALA A 220 8.39 -9.01 -15.71
CA ALA A 220 9.76 -8.77 -16.17
C ALA A 220 10.24 -9.89 -17.09
N PHE A 221 10.10 -11.15 -16.68
CA PHE A 221 10.52 -12.30 -17.48
C PHE A 221 9.60 -12.51 -18.70
N GLY A 222 8.30 -12.33 -18.57
CA GLY A 222 7.36 -12.42 -19.70
C GLY A 222 7.61 -11.38 -20.79
N MET A 223 8.13 -10.20 -20.44
CA MET A 223 8.49 -9.15 -21.41
C MET A 223 9.90 -9.32 -21.98
N LEU A 224 10.86 -9.77 -21.17
CA LEU A 224 12.27 -9.83 -21.53
C LEU A 224 12.67 -11.16 -22.16
N VAL A 225 11.96 -12.26 -21.85
CA VAL A 225 12.27 -13.61 -22.33
C VAL A 225 11.21 -14.09 -23.32
N PRO A 226 11.47 -14.04 -24.64
CA PRO A 226 10.46 -14.35 -25.68
C PRO A 226 9.86 -15.76 -25.63
N LYS A 227 10.53 -16.70 -24.98
CA LYS A 227 10.14 -18.11 -24.88
C LYS A 227 9.81 -18.54 -23.45
N ALA A 228 9.45 -17.61 -22.58
CA ALA A 228 9.07 -17.94 -21.20
C ALA A 228 7.89 -18.96 -21.20
N PRO A 229 8.02 -20.08 -20.48
CA PRO A 229 6.98 -21.10 -20.46
C PRO A 229 5.72 -20.60 -19.73
N ARG A 230 4.54 -20.98 -20.23
CA ARG A 230 3.25 -20.49 -19.71
C ARG A 230 3.00 -20.86 -18.23
N PHE A 231 3.57 -21.95 -17.76
CA PHE A 231 3.39 -22.37 -16.36
C PHE A 231 4.10 -21.43 -15.38
N LEU A 232 5.12 -20.70 -15.84
CA LEU A 232 5.91 -19.79 -15.02
C LEU A 232 5.02 -18.73 -14.34
N GLY A 233 3.97 -18.26 -15.01
CA GLY A 233 3.06 -17.25 -14.51
C GLY A 233 2.39 -17.63 -13.18
N TRP A 234 1.76 -18.80 -13.12
CA TRP A 234 1.09 -19.24 -11.90
C TRP A 234 2.05 -19.84 -10.86
N SER A 235 3.11 -20.56 -11.31
CA SER A 235 4.05 -21.20 -10.41
C SER A 235 4.93 -20.19 -9.66
N ALA A 236 5.39 -19.13 -10.33
CA ALA A 236 6.14 -18.07 -9.69
C ALA A 236 5.30 -17.28 -8.67
N LEU A 237 4.02 -17.03 -8.98
CA LEU A 237 3.11 -16.40 -8.04
C LEU A 237 2.85 -17.27 -6.80
N LEU A 238 2.64 -18.57 -7.01
CA LEU A 238 2.46 -19.54 -5.93
C LEU A 238 3.73 -19.65 -5.07
N LEU A 239 4.90 -19.76 -5.72
CA LEU A 239 6.19 -19.78 -5.04
C LEU A 239 6.39 -18.54 -4.16
N ASN A 240 6.07 -17.34 -4.71
CA ASN A 240 6.13 -16.09 -3.94
C ASN A 240 5.23 -16.12 -2.70
N ALA A 241 3.98 -16.55 -2.87
CA ALA A 241 3.03 -16.59 -1.76
C ALA A 241 3.47 -17.56 -0.66
N ILE A 242 3.97 -18.75 -1.03
CA ILE A 242 4.49 -19.75 -0.10
C ILE A 242 5.75 -19.23 0.59
N LEU A 243 6.69 -18.65 -0.16
CA LEU A 243 7.95 -18.15 0.39
C LEU A 243 7.71 -16.97 1.35
N TYR A 244 6.88 -16.01 0.94
CA TYR A 244 6.54 -14.87 1.80
C TYR A 244 5.84 -15.32 3.08
N GLY A 245 4.91 -16.27 2.98
CA GLY A 245 4.25 -16.86 4.14
C GLY A 245 5.23 -17.62 5.04
N ALA A 246 6.13 -18.40 4.46
CA ALA A 246 7.17 -19.10 5.21
C ALA A 246 8.10 -18.13 5.94
N LEU A 247 8.55 -17.06 5.26
CA LEU A 247 9.36 -16.00 5.88
C LEU A 247 8.61 -15.26 6.98
N LYS A 248 7.31 -15.06 6.83
CA LYS A 248 6.50 -14.33 7.82
C LYS A 248 6.19 -15.16 9.05
N PHE A 249 5.83 -16.44 8.90
CA PHE A 249 5.22 -17.21 9.99
C PHE A 249 6.17 -18.23 10.62
N PHE A 250 7.26 -18.61 9.95
CA PHE A 250 8.13 -19.71 10.38
C PHE A 250 9.62 -19.35 10.37
N LEU A 251 10.11 -18.76 9.27
CA LEU A 251 11.55 -18.57 9.08
C LEU A 251 12.08 -17.32 9.76
N ALA A 252 11.25 -16.30 9.99
CA ALA A 252 11.69 -15.05 10.64
C ALA A 252 12.28 -15.32 12.02
N ASP A 253 11.54 -16.03 12.86
CA ASP A 253 11.97 -16.34 14.23
C ASP A 253 13.23 -17.24 14.24
N MET A 254 13.31 -18.18 13.29
CA MET A 254 14.44 -19.09 13.17
C MET A 254 15.70 -18.35 12.70
N ILE A 255 15.59 -17.44 11.74
CA ILE A 255 16.71 -16.67 11.19
C ILE A 255 17.20 -15.65 12.23
N ALA A 256 16.30 -14.95 12.90
CA ALA A 256 16.62 -14.00 13.95
C ALA A 256 17.24 -14.71 15.17
N GLY A 257 16.65 -15.81 15.61
CA GLY A 257 17.17 -16.61 16.72
C GLY A 257 18.54 -17.26 16.45
N ALA A 258 18.88 -17.51 15.20
CA ALA A 258 20.20 -17.98 14.79
C ALA A 258 21.24 -16.86 14.64
N GLY A 259 20.87 -15.58 14.87
CA GLY A 259 21.74 -14.42 14.68
C GLY A 259 22.14 -14.17 13.22
N LEU A 260 21.38 -14.71 12.27
CA LEU A 260 21.63 -14.56 10.84
C LEU A 260 20.99 -13.29 10.25
N TRP A 261 20.31 -12.53 11.07
CA TRP A 261 19.69 -11.26 10.69
C TRP A 261 20.09 -10.15 11.67
N TYR A 262 20.08 -8.92 11.20
CA TYR A 262 20.55 -7.75 11.94
C TYR A 262 19.48 -7.13 12.87
N ALA A 263 18.25 -7.64 12.85
CA ALA A 263 17.13 -7.22 13.69
C ALA A 263 16.39 -8.46 14.23
N ASP A 264 15.55 -8.25 15.23
CA ASP A 264 14.76 -9.33 15.86
C ASP A 264 13.73 -9.93 14.91
N GLU A 265 13.26 -9.12 13.94
CA GLU A 265 12.33 -9.55 12.88
C GLU A 265 12.84 -9.10 11.51
N ILE A 266 12.50 -9.86 10.48
CA ILE A 266 12.74 -9.43 9.10
C ILE A 266 11.63 -8.45 8.70
N ALA A 267 11.99 -7.19 8.42
CA ALA A 267 11.05 -6.18 7.99
C ALA A 267 10.27 -6.62 6.74
N PHE A 268 8.98 -6.23 6.64
CA PHE A 268 8.10 -6.68 5.55
C PHE A 268 8.64 -6.33 4.14
N LEU A 269 9.32 -5.20 3.99
CA LEU A 269 9.96 -4.80 2.73
C LEU A 269 11.19 -5.66 2.39
N ASP A 270 11.98 -6.06 3.40
CA ASP A 270 13.11 -6.95 3.19
C ASP A 270 12.63 -8.36 2.82
N ARG A 271 11.53 -8.84 3.42
CA ARG A 271 10.86 -10.08 3.00
C ARG A 271 10.45 -10.03 1.53
N MET A 272 9.88 -8.88 1.07
CA MET A 272 9.55 -8.70 -0.35
C MET A 272 10.79 -8.76 -1.25
N ALA A 273 11.91 -8.17 -0.81
CA ALA A 273 13.17 -8.18 -1.56
C ALA A 273 13.73 -9.60 -1.69
N ILE A 274 13.74 -10.37 -0.60
CA ILE A 274 14.16 -11.79 -0.61
C ILE A 274 13.26 -12.60 -1.56
N CYS A 275 11.94 -12.41 -1.47
CA CYS A 275 10.98 -13.10 -2.34
C CYS A 275 11.22 -12.75 -3.82
N LEU A 276 11.39 -11.47 -4.14
CA LEU A 276 11.67 -11.05 -5.51
C LEU A 276 12.95 -11.71 -6.05
N PHE A 277 14.03 -11.70 -5.26
CA PHE A 277 15.29 -12.32 -5.66
C PHE A 277 15.12 -13.82 -5.95
N VAL A 278 14.53 -14.57 -5.02
CA VAL A 278 14.32 -16.01 -5.17
C VAL A 278 13.41 -16.33 -6.38
N VAL A 279 12.32 -15.57 -6.55
CA VAL A 279 11.40 -15.77 -7.68
C VAL A 279 12.08 -15.41 -9.00
N CYS A 280 12.91 -14.36 -9.05
CA CYS A 280 13.68 -14.03 -10.25
C CYS A 280 14.69 -15.13 -10.60
N VAL A 281 15.38 -15.70 -9.61
CA VAL A 281 16.27 -16.86 -9.84
C VAL A 281 15.48 -18.05 -10.38
N TYR A 282 14.33 -18.37 -9.77
CA TYR A 282 13.44 -19.43 -10.25
C TYR A 282 12.97 -19.20 -11.69
N CYS A 283 12.64 -17.98 -12.06
CA CYS A 283 12.22 -17.64 -13.43
C CYS A 283 13.37 -17.68 -14.45
N GLY A 284 14.61 -17.52 -14.00
CA GLY A 284 15.81 -17.50 -14.84
C GLY A 284 16.41 -18.88 -15.14
N ILE A 285 15.97 -19.89 -14.38
CA ILE A 285 16.36 -21.30 -14.58
C ILE A 285 15.39 -21.97 -15.55
#